data_677e02574f15ca181401a38fcdef7161
#
_entry.id   677e02574f15ca181401a38fcdef7161
#
_cell.length_a   1.000
_cell.length_b   1.000
_cell.length_c   1.000
_cell.angle_alpha   90.00
_cell.angle_beta   90.00
_cell.angle_gamma   90.00
#
_symmetry.space_group_name_H-M   'P 1'
#
loop_
_entity.id
_entity.type
_entity.pdbx_description
1 polymer ?
#
loop_
_entity_poly.entity_id
_entity_poly.type
_entity_poly.pdbx_seq_one_letter_code
_entity_poly.pdbx_strand_id
1 'polypeptide(L)'
;MFNAAKLRFDDIFENRLPEEEVREYLIELYERGETAAEIAGAASAMREHLIPLPVHYDLKEKLIDNCGTGGDHSNSFNISTTVSILLASCGCYVAKHGNRSITSKSGSADMLEALGVNLNLSLENSAKILEETGFTFMF
;
A
#
# COMPACT_ATOMS: atom_id res chain seq x y z
N MET A 1 20.39 15.06 -6.18
CA MET A 1 19.53 14.50 -5.14
C MET A 1 18.54 13.47 -5.70
N PHE A 2 17.63 13.81 -6.64
CA PHE A 2 16.66 12.85 -7.19
C PHE A 2 17.27 11.50 -7.64
N ASN A 3 18.23 11.54 -8.58
CA ASN A 3 18.84 10.30 -9.10
C ASN A 3 19.60 9.50 -8.02
N ALA A 4 20.25 10.17 -7.08
CA ALA A 4 20.96 9.50 -5.99
C ALA A 4 19.99 8.78 -5.05
N ALA A 5 18.87 9.43 -4.67
CA ALA A 5 17.84 8.82 -3.87
C ALA A 5 17.16 7.65 -4.63
N LYS A 6 16.82 7.87 -5.91
CA LYS A 6 16.24 6.80 -6.73
C LYS A 6 17.12 5.55 -6.74
N LEU A 7 18.41 5.70 -7.07
CA LEU A 7 19.35 4.56 -7.09
C LEU A 7 19.47 3.89 -5.71
N ARG A 8 19.50 4.67 -4.62
CA ARG A 8 19.58 4.11 -3.26
C ARG A 8 18.32 3.29 -2.92
N PHE A 9 17.14 3.77 -3.31
CA PHE A 9 15.89 3.03 -3.12
C PHE A 9 15.76 1.83 -4.06
N ASP A 10 16.29 1.89 -5.30
CA ASP A 10 16.41 0.72 -6.17
C ASP A 10 17.26 -0.38 -5.50
N ASP A 11 18.41 0.00 -4.92
CA ASP A 11 19.28 -0.93 -4.19
C ASP A 11 18.59 -1.54 -2.96
N ILE A 12 17.74 -0.77 -2.26
CA ILE A 12 16.94 -1.25 -1.12
C ILE A 12 15.91 -2.28 -1.61
N PHE A 13 15.12 -1.95 -2.63
CA PHE A 13 14.06 -2.84 -3.13
C PHE A 13 14.59 -4.13 -3.75
N GLU A 14 15.80 -4.09 -4.30
CA GLU A 14 16.48 -5.27 -4.83
C GLU A 14 17.33 -6.04 -3.79
N ASN A 15 17.24 -5.65 -2.50
CA ASN A 15 18.01 -6.27 -1.40
C ASN A 15 19.53 -6.27 -1.64
N ARG A 16 20.08 -5.24 -2.30
CA ARG A 16 21.52 -5.09 -2.56
C ARG A 16 22.29 -4.50 -1.39
N LEU A 17 21.59 -3.94 -0.40
CA LEU A 17 22.18 -3.29 0.77
C LEU A 17 22.00 -4.13 2.03
N PRO A 18 22.98 -4.16 2.92
CA PRO A 18 22.82 -4.71 4.26
C PRO A 18 21.72 -3.97 5.04
N GLU A 19 20.97 -4.67 5.88
CA GLU A 19 19.89 -4.10 6.69
C GLU A 19 20.35 -2.90 7.53
N GLU A 20 21.57 -2.97 8.07
CA GLU A 20 22.14 -1.88 8.87
C GLU A 20 22.34 -0.60 8.05
N GLU A 21 22.83 -0.70 6.80
CA GLU A 21 22.97 0.46 5.92
C GLU A 21 21.60 1.06 5.54
N VAL A 22 20.60 0.22 5.33
CA VAL A 22 19.22 0.66 5.08
C VAL A 22 18.70 1.44 6.29
N ARG A 23 18.86 0.86 7.48
CA ARG A 23 18.45 1.48 8.75
C ARG A 23 19.13 2.84 8.95
N GLU A 24 20.44 2.92 8.80
CA GLU A 24 21.20 4.16 8.96
C GLU A 24 20.75 5.22 7.97
N TYR A 25 20.56 4.87 6.71
CA TYR A 25 20.09 5.79 5.68
C TYR A 25 18.70 6.34 5.97
N LEU A 26 17.76 5.49 6.39
CA LEU A 26 16.40 5.93 6.74
C LEU A 26 16.39 6.82 7.99
N ILE A 27 17.23 6.54 8.99
CA ILE A 27 17.40 7.39 10.17
C ILE A 27 17.98 8.76 9.77
N GLU A 28 19.02 8.78 8.92
CA GLU A 28 19.60 10.03 8.43
C GLU A 28 18.53 10.90 7.73
N LEU A 29 17.73 10.31 6.84
CA LEU A 29 16.63 11.00 6.17
C LEU A 29 15.66 11.60 7.19
N TYR A 30 15.23 10.81 8.17
CA TYR A 30 14.30 11.23 9.21
C TYR A 30 14.86 12.37 10.08
N GLU A 31 16.11 12.28 10.52
CA GLU A 31 16.72 13.26 11.44
C GLU A 31 16.94 14.63 10.79
N ARG A 32 17.36 14.66 9.52
CA ARG A 32 17.60 15.93 8.83
C ARG A 32 16.40 16.46 8.03
N GLY A 33 15.38 15.64 7.87
CA GLY A 33 14.24 15.90 6.99
C GLY A 33 14.56 15.62 5.52
N GLU A 34 13.63 14.97 4.84
CA GLU A 34 13.73 14.62 3.43
C GLU A 34 13.47 15.84 2.55
N THR A 35 14.19 15.95 1.46
CA THR A 35 13.91 16.94 0.41
C THR A 35 12.86 16.43 -0.57
N ALA A 36 12.12 17.33 -1.21
CA ALA A 36 11.16 16.95 -2.26
C ALA A 36 11.79 16.11 -3.38
N ALA A 37 13.06 16.37 -3.72
CA ALA A 37 13.79 15.60 -4.74
C ALA A 37 14.09 14.16 -4.27
N GLU A 38 14.35 13.95 -2.98
CA GLU A 38 14.58 12.61 -2.42
C GLU A 38 13.27 11.82 -2.34
N ILE A 39 12.20 12.45 -1.88
CA ILE A 39 10.87 11.85 -1.87
C ILE A 39 10.45 11.44 -3.29
N ALA A 40 10.64 12.32 -4.28
CA ALA A 40 10.33 12.02 -5.67
C ALA A 40 11.19 10.88 -6.23
N GLY A 41 12.48 10.81 -5.86
CA GLY A 41 13.39 9.72 -6.25
C GLY A 41 12.95 8.37 -5.66
N ALA A 42 12.64 8.34 -4.35
CA ALA A 42 12.12 7.16 -3.67
C ALA A 42 10.80 6.68 -4.28
N ALA A 43 9.87 7.59 -4.54
CA ALA A 43 8.59 7.28 -5.16
C ALA A 43 8.76 6.74 -6.60
N SER A 44 9.73 7.27 -7.37
CA SER A 44 10.04 6.75 -8.70
C SER A 44 10.56 5.32 -8.65
N ALA A 45 11.52 5.03 -7.76
CA ALA A 45 12.02 3.68 -7.54
C ALA A 45 10.90 2.72 -7.13
N MET A 46 10.09 3.11 -6.15
CA MET A 46 8.93 2.30 -5.70
C MET A 46 7.97 1.96 -6.85
N ARG A 47 7.67 2.92 -7.73
CA ARG A 47 6.80 2.71 -8.87
C ARG A 47 7.38 1.76 -9.92
N GLU A 48 8.71 1.73 -10.09
CA GLU A 48 9.38 0.82 -11.01
C GLU A 48 9.42 -0.62 -10.47
N HIS A 49 9.42 -0.79 -9.16
CA HIS A 49 9.42 -2.09 -8.49
C HIS A 49 8.02 -2.63 -8.14
N LEU A 50 6.96 -1.86 -8.39
CA LEU A 50 5.61 -2.33 -8.09
C LEU A 50 5.21 -3.51 -8.99
N ILE A 51 4.49 -4.46 -8.41
CA ILE A 51 3.87 -5.56 -9.13
C ILE A 51 2.43 -5.15 -9.49
N PRO A 52 2.09 -5.00 -10.78
CA PRO A 52 0.78 -4.52 -11.16
C PRO A 52 -0.31 -5.56 -10.91
N LEU A 53 -1.48 -5.11 -10.39
CA LEU A 53 -2.66 -5.95 -10.33
C LEU A 53 -3.17 -6.24 -11.76
N PRO A 54 -3.32 -7.52 -12.18
CA PRO A 54 -3.65 -7.89 -13.55
C PRO A 54 -5.15 -7.77 -13.84
N VAL A 55 -5.71 -6.56 -13.72
CA VAL A 55 -7.10 -6.25 -14.08
C VAL A 55 -7.24 -5.85 -15.54
N HIS A 56 -8.47 -6.01 -16.08
CA HIS A 56 -8.78 -5.56 -17.44
C HIS A 56 -8.50 -4.05 -17.61
N TYR A 57 -8.05 -3.66 -18.81
CA TYR A 57 -7.65 -2.26 -19.07
C TYR A 57 -8.75 -1.25 -18.73
N ASP A 58 -10.00 -1.53 -19.11
CA ASP A 58 -11.14 -0.64 -18.87
C ASP A 58 -11.43 -0.43 -17.37
N LEU A 59 -10.94 -1.31 -16.51
CA LEU A 59 -11.11 -1.23 -15.07
C LEU A 59 -10.05 -0.37 -14.41
N LYS A 60 -8.83 -0.36 -14.96
CA LYS A 60 -7.68 0.35 -14.34
C LYS A 60 -7.96 1.81 -14.02
N GLU A 61 -8.64 2.52 -14.93
CA GLU A 61 -8.96 3.94 -14.75
C GLU A 61 -10.13 4.19 -13.79
N LYS A 62 -10.86 3.13 -13.41
CA LYS A 62 -12.01 3.19 -12.51
C LYS A 62 -11.68 2.75 -11.10
N LEU A 63 -10.44 2.25 -10.87
CA LEU A 63 -10.03 1.76 -9.57
C LEU A 63 -9.89 2.91 -8.57
N ILE A 64 -10.36 2.62 -7.37
CA ILE A 64 -10.22 3.52 -6.22
C ILE A 64 -9.36 2.82 -5.17
N ASP A 65 -8.44 3.54 -4.57
CA ASP A 65 -7.85 3.23 -3.28
C ASP A 65 -8.10 4.41 -2.32
N ASN A 66 -8.62 4.13 -1.16
CA ASN A 66 -8.91 5.10 -0.12
C ASN A 66 -8.08 4.87 1.14
N CYS A 67 -6.90 4.27 1.00
CA CYS A 67 -6.02 4.07 2.14
C CYS A 67 -5.54 5.43 2.69
N GLY A 68 -5.44 5.50 4.01
CA GLY A 68 -4.75 6.59 4.70
C GLY A 68 -3.31 6.23 4.99
N THR A 69 -2.51 7.19 5.39
CA THR A 69 -1.11 6.99 5.77
C THR A 69 -0.96 6.16 7.06
N GLY A 70 -2.00 6.08 7.88
CA GLY A 70 -1.94 5.41 9.17
C GLY A 70 -1.15 6.21 10.22
N GLY A 71 -0.98 5.62 11.39
CA GLY A 71 -0.11 6.18 12.44
C GLY A 71 -0.60 7.47 13.13
N ASP A 72 -1.86 7.87 12.91
CA ASP A 72 -2.43 9.12 13.45
C ASP A 72 -2.87 9.02 14.94
N HIS A 73 -2.71 7.84 15.53
CA HIS A 73 -3.10 7.56 16.93
C HIS A 73 -4.54 7.92 17.28
N SER A 74 -5.43 8.04 16.30
CA SER A 74 -6.82 8.48 16.50
C SER A 74 -7.66 7.49 17.31
N ASN A 75 -7.21 6.23 17.44
CA ASN A 75 -7.95 5.14 18.07
C ASN A 75 -9.39 4.98 17.54
N SER A 76 -9.65 5.45 16.32
CA SER A 76 -10.93 5.29 15.65
C SER A 76 -11.11 3.85 15.14
N PHE A 77 -12.33 3.48 14.77
CA PHE A 77 -12.56 2.22 14.06
C PHE A 77 -12.03 2.31 12.61
N ASN A 78 -11.98 1.18 11.91
CA ASN A 78 -11.41 1.08 10.56
C ASN A 78 -12.29 1.78 9.50
N ILE A 79 -12.42 3.12 9.59
CA ILE A 79 -13.29 3.95 8.75
C ILE A 79 -13.01 3.70 7.27
N SER A 80 -11.76 3.78 6.84
CA SER A 80 -11.40 3.64 5.42
C SER A 80 -11.75 2.25 4.87
N THR A 81 -11.58 1.18 5.66
CA THR A 81 -11.96 -0.19 5.24
C THR A 81 -13.47 -0.35 5.14
N THR A 82 -14.21 0.20 6.11
CA THR A 82 -15.68 0.19 6.05
C THR A 82 -16.21 0.98 4.86
N VAL A 83 -15.62 2.15 4.58
CA VAL A 83 -15.98 2.97 3.40
C VAL A 83 -15.64 2.23 2.10
N SER A 84 -14.54 1.48 2.03
CA SER A 84 -14.20 0.67 0.84
C SER A 84 -15.28 -0.35 0.50
N ILE A 85 -15.78 -1.07 1.51
CA ILE A 85 -16.85 -2.06 1.33
C ILE A 85 -18.16 -1.36 0.91
N LEU A 86 -18.46 -0.21 1.50
CA LEU A 86 -19.64 0.58 1.13
C LEU A 86 -19.55 1.09 -0.33
N LEU A 87 -18.39 1.60 -0.75
CA LEU A 87 -18.18 2.04 -2.13
C LEU A 87 -18.35 0.89 -3.12
N ALA A 88 -17.82 -0.29 -2.81
CA ALA A 88 -18.02 -1.47 -3.65
C ALA A 88 -19.51 -1.86 -3.74
N SER A 89 -20.25 -1.80 -2.64
CA SER A 89 -21.70 -2.06 -2.65
C SER A 89 -22.51 -1.00 -3.43
N CYS A 90 -21.94 0.17 -3.66
CA CYS A 90 -22.50 1.21 -4.54
C CYS A 90 -22.06 1.08 -6.02
N GLY A 91 -21.34 0.02 -6.38
CA GLY A 91 -20.90 -0.25 -7.74
C GLY A 91 -19.54 0.34 -8.13
N CYS A 92 -18.77 0.84 -7.16
CA CYS A 92 -17.38 1.23 -7.38
C CYS A 92 -16.46 0.01 -7.37
N TYR A 93 -15.28 0.13 -8.01
CA TYR A 93 -14.21 -0.86 -7.93
C TYR A 93 -13.12 -0.37 -7.00
N VAL A 94 -12.93 -1.08 -5.88
CA VAL A 94 -11.99 -0.66 -4.82
C VAL A 94 -10.90 -1.72 -4.64
N ALA A 95 -9.68 -1.39 -5.05
CA ALA A 95 -8.49 -2.17 -4.75
C ALA A 95 -7.80 -1.51 -3.55
N LYS A 96 -8.24 -1.90 -2.35
CA LYS A 96 -7.80 -1.24 -1.11
C LYS A 96 -6.45 -1.75 -0.67
N HIS A 97 -5.45 -0.87 -0.61
CA HIS A 97 -4.20 -1.15 0.09
C HIS A 97 -4.38 -1.02 1.61
N GLY A 98 -3.73 -1.90 2.35
CA GLY A 98 -3.74 -1.85 3.80
C GLY A 98 -2.77 -2.84 4.44
N ASN A 99 -2.65 -2.77 5.76
CA ASN A 99 -1.71 -3.58 6.52
C ASN A 99 -2.31 -3.98 7.87
N ARG A 100 -1.57 -4.83 8.61
CA ARG A 100 -1.85 -5.10 10.03
C ARG A 100 -1.55 -3.84 10.85
N SER A 101 -2.17 -3.77 12.02
CA SER A 101 -1.92 -2.67 12.94
C SER A 101 -0.49 -2.74 13.51
N ILE A 102 0.19 -1.58 13.48
CA ILE A 102 1.44 -1.37 14.23
C ILE A 102 1.17 -0.56 15.51
N THR A 103 0.24 0.38 15.46
CA THR A 103 -0.01 1.36 16.54
C THR A 103 -1.43 1.34 17.10
N SER A 104 -2.41 0.80 16.37
CA SER A 104 -3.80 0.72 16.78
C SER A 104 -4.17 -0.66 17.32
N LYS A 105 -5.34 -0.79 17.95
CA LYS A 105 -5.84 -2.08 18.48
C LYS A 105 -6.27 -3.06 17.39
N SER A 106 -6.54 -2.60 16.16
CA SER A 106 -6.97 -3.42 15.03
C SER A 106 -6.63 -2.69 13.72
N GLY A 107 -5.82 -3.32 12.89
CA GLY A 107 -5.53 -2.87 11.53
C GLY A 107 -6.63 -3.24 10.55
N SER A 108 -6.53 -2.75 9.32
CA SER A 108 -7.47 -3.07 8.25
C SER A 108 -7.47 -4.56 7.90
N ALA A 109 -6.30 -5.18 7.87
CA ALA A 109 -6.13 -6.61 7.65
C ALA A 109 -6.77 -7.43 8.79
N ASP A 110 -6.53 -7.05 10.04
CA ASP A 110 -7.06 -7.75 11.21
C ASP A 110 -8.60 -7.77 11.22
N MET A 111 -9.21 -6.64 10.86
CA MET A 111 -10.67 -6.52 10.73
C MET A 111 -11.21 -7.46 9.64
N LEU A 112 -10.59 -7.46 8.47
CA LEU A 112 -11.05 -8.27 7.34
C LEU A 112 -10.89 -9.77 7.61
N GLU A 113 -9.78 -10.20 8.22
CA GLU A 113 -9.61 -11.59 8.66
C GLU A 113 -10.68 -12.01 9.68
N ALA A 114 -11.01 -11.14 10.65
CA ALA A 114 -12.08 -11.40 11.61
C ALA A 114 -13.46 -11.53 10.95
N LEU A 115 -13.67 -10.91 9.79
CA LEU A 115 -14.86 -11.06 8.95
C LEU A 115 -14.80 -12.29 8.02
N GLY A 116 -13.72 -13.07 8.05
CA GLY A 116 -13.53 -14.27 7.24
C GLY A 116 -12.97 -14.01 5.83
N VAL A 117 -12.47 -12.81 5.55
CA VAL A 117 -11.83 -12.49 4.27
C VAL A 117 -10.45 -13.14 4.21
N ASN A 118 -10.17 -13.88 3.14
CA ASN A 118 -8.84 -14.42 2.88
C ASN A 118 -7.93 -13.32 2.31
N LEU A 119 -6.88 -12.98 3.04
CA LEU A 119 -5.90 -11.97 2.64
C LEU A 119 -4.72 -12.54 1.81
N ASN A 120 -4.53 -13.87 1.83
CA ASN A 120 -3.43 -14.56 1.16
C ASN A 120 -3.87 -15.03 -0.23
N LEU A 121 -4.23 -14.10 -1.09
CA LEU A 121 -4.65 -14.39 -2.46
C LEU A 121 -3.49 -14.16 -3.44
N SER A 122 -3.46 -14.92 -4.54
CA SER A 122 -2.61 -14.54 -5.68
C SER A 122 -3.14 -13.27 -6.33
N LEU A 123 -2.30 -12.55 -7.07
CA LEU A 123 -2.72 -11.33 -7.76
C LEU A 123 -3.85 -11.59 -8.77
N GLU A 124 -3.84 -12.76 -9.44
CA GLU A 124 -4.87 -13.17 -10.37
C GLU A 124 -6.21 -13.38 -9.66
N ASN A 125 -6.19 -14.02 -8.48
CA ASN A 125 -7.39 -14.21 -7.68
C ASN A 125 -7.91 -12.89 -7.09
N SER A 126 -7.01 -12.00 -6.69
CA SER A 126 -7.36 -10.65 -6.22
C SER A 126 -8.03 -9.83 -7.34
N ALA A 127 -7.48 -9.90 -8.56
CA ALA A 127 -8.07 -9.23 -9.72
C ALA A 127 -9.47 -9.80 -10.05
N LYS A 128 -9.61 -11.13 -10.06
CA LYS A 128 -10.88 -11.79 -10.33
C LYS A 128 -11.95 -11.41 -9.29
N ILE A 129 -11.61 -11.44 -8.00
CA ILE A 129 -12.55 -11.05 -6.94
C ILE A 129 -12.94 -9.58 -7.09
N LEU A 130 -11.99 -8.69 -7.41
CA LEU A 130 -12.28 -7.29 -7.66
C LEU A 130 -13.27 -7.11 -8.81
N GLU A 131 -13.08 -7.82 -9.91
CA GLU A 131 -13.97 -7.77 -11.08
C GLU A 131 -15.38 -8.29 -10.77
N GLU A 132 -15.48 -9.36 -9.95
CA GLU A 132 -16.75 -9.99 -9.59
C GLU A 132 -17.52 -9.26 -8.49
N THR A 133 -16.81 -8.67 -7.52
CA THR A 133 -17.42 -8.12 -6.29
C THR A 133 -17.29 -6.61 -6.13
N GLY A 134 -16.43 -5.97 -6.93
CA GLY A 134 -16.09 -4.55 -6.77
C GLY A 134 -15.08 -4.28 -5.65
N PHE A 135 -14.63 -5.30 -4.90
CA PHE A 135 -13.68 -5.10 -3.79
C PHE A 135 -12.57 -6.15 -3.77
N THR A 136 -11.36 -5.69 -3.55
CA THR A 136 -10.23 -6.55 -3.15
C THR A 136 -9.34 -5.84 -2.14
N PHE A 137 -8.65 -6.60 -1.31
CA PHE A 137 -7.69 -6.08 -0.35
C PHE A 137 -6.28 -6.49 -0.77
N MET A 138 -5.43 -5.48 -0.90
CA MET A 138 -4.01 -5.62 -1.26
C MET A 138 -3.18 -5.53 0.02
N PHE A 139 -2.65 -6.71 0.43
CA PHE A 139 -1.87 -6.87 1.66
C PHE A 139 -0.38 -6.89 1.36
#